data_611b7d906f4869a299d89f64c9059078
#
_entry.id   611b7d906f4869a299d89f64c9059078
#
_cell.length_a   1.000
_cell.length_b   1.000
_cell.length_c   1.000
_cell.angle_alpha   90.00
_cell.angle_beta   90.00
_cell.angle_gamma   90.00
#
_symmetry.space_group_name_H-M   'P 1'
#
loop_
_entity.id
_entity.type
_entity.pdbx_description
1 polymer ?
#
loop_
_entity_poly.entity_id
_entity_poly.type
_entity_poly.pdbx_seq_one_letter_code
_entity_poly.pdbx_strand_id
1 'polypeptide(L)'
;MTVQYLTLALYTAAAVVGFIWLDKHSSDKQPEKPLLILLCILSVALMIRVYCAFQDCAFWFDVNCFKSWADCTDYYGLKNMYSSDIFLDYPPGYMYVLALIKQIQLFFNLESSSLLYTFIIKLPAIITDLLSGLFVYKLAREHLNEKWSLFLCSAYLFAPAVIFNSSVWGQIDSFYTFFIVGALYFATKKKTVGASLMYAVALFTKPQALLFGPVLLFYILETRSVKEFFKAITVGLGSIYLMALPFTQGLNPLWLIDHYKSTFGGYRYFTVNAYNLFMALGLNWTGLDTHHGMGSINVIIIGIAVALCAWAFFKIKSKGKFFYIGYMLITIIFTFCTMMHERYLFPAFLLCLMGAIVMKEKRMFFLFIASQGLNYLNISACMHSQYRGFEVKPLLYTSISVGMVALCLYSIYVLVSLSLKGSHIDLKRPSSEKLVVLGLTVFYGAFAFFQLGNTKAPKTFYQSI
;
A
#
# COMPACT_ATOMS: atom_id res chain seq x y z
N MET A 1 -4.44 -10.23 -19.50
CA MET A 1 -2.99 -10.22 -19.14
C MET A 1 -2.08 -9.50 -20.14
N THR A 2 -2.19 -9.67 -21.46
CA THR A 2 -1.29 -8.98 -22.44
C THR A 2 -1.30 -7.46 -22.30
N VAL A 3 -2.49 -6.85 -22.14
CA VAL A 3 -2.62 -5.39 -21.96
C VAL A 3 -1.94 -4.94 -20.65
N GLN A 4 -2.09 -5.69 -19.56
CA GLN A 4 -1.47 -5.38 -18.29
C GLN A 4 0.07 -5.41 -18.37
N TYR A 5 0.64 -6.39 -19.11
CA TYR A 5 2.10 -6.43 -19.32
C TYR A 5 2.59 -5.26 -20.15
N LEU A 6 1.87 -4.93 -21.23
CA LEU A 6 2.22 -3.79 -22.08
C LEU A 6 2.16 -2.49 -21.27
N THR A 7 1.11 -2.28 -20.48
CA THR A 7 0.96 -1.10 -19.61
C THR A 7 2.13 -0.99 -18.64
N LEU A 8 2.50 -2.09 -17.97
CA LEU A 8 3.61 -2.09 -17.03
C LEU A 8 4.95 -1.85 -17.73
N ALA A 9 5.17 -2.44 -18.90
CA ALA A 9 6.39 -2.25 -19.69
C ALA A 9 6.55 -0.80 -20.14
N LEU A 10 5.50 -0.19 -20.68
CA LEU A 10 5.49 1.21 -21.13
C LEU A 10 5.71 2.16 -19.94
N TYR A 11 5.02 1.94 -18.83
CA TYR A 11 5.21 2.74 -17.63
C TYR A 11 6.65 2.62 -17.10
N THR A 12 7.17 1.39 -16.97
CA THR A 12 8.52 1.16 -16.44
C THR A 12 9.57 1.80 -17.35
N ALA A 13 9.44 1.64 -18.66
CA ALA A 13 10.32 2.28 -19.63
C ALA A 13 10.28 3.81 -19.51
N ALA A 14 9.08 4.41 -19.48
CA ALA A 14 8.92 5.86 -19.33
C ALA A 14 9.51 6.38 -18.02
N ALA A 15 9.27 5.69 -16.89
CA ALA A 15 9.78 6.07 -15.58
C ALA A 15 11.32 5.96 -15.51
N VAL A 16 11.91 4.88 -16.03
CA VAL A 16 13.37 4.67 -16.03
C VAL A 16 14.06 5.63 -16.99
N VAL A 17 13.56 5.79 -18.23
CA VAL A 17 14.12 6.74 -19.20
C VAL A 17 14.00 8.17 -18.68
N GLY A 18 12.83 8.55 -18.15
CA GLY A 18 12.61 9.87 -17.56
C GLY A 18 13.56 10.14 -16.38
N PHE A 19 13.76 9.14 -15.51
CA PHE A 19 14.74 9.26 -14.41
C PHE A 19 16.16 9.47 -14.92
N ILE A 20 16.64 8.65 -15.88
CA ILE A 20 18.00 8.77 -16.44
C ILE A 20 18.18 10.11 -17.13
N TRP A 21 17.18 10.56 -17.88
CA TRP A 21 17.22 11.85 -18.56
C TRP A 21 17.30 13.01 -17.56
N LEU A 22 16.45 13.01 -16.53
CA LEU A 22 16.48 14.03 -15.49
C LEU A 22 17.77 14.01 -14.67
N ASP A 23 18.33 12.85 -14.40
CA ASP A 23 19.61 12.74 -13.67
C ASP A 23 20.75 13.47 -14.39
N LYS A 24 20.67 13.53 -15.74
CA LYS A 24 21.66 14.23 -16.58
C LYS A 24 21.31 15.71 -16.82
N HIS A 25 20.03 16.07 -16.90
CA HIS A 25 19.54 17.37 -17.38
C HIS A 25 18.72 18.17 -16.35
N SER A 26 18.71 17.76 -15.08
CA SER A 26 17.89 18.43 -14.06
C SER A 26 18.37 19.85 -13.71
N SER A 27 19.65 20.17 -13.96
CA SER A 27 20.22 21.51 -13.79
C SER A 27 19.84 22.53 -14.87
N ASP A 28 19.32 22.07 -16.02
CA ASP A 28 18.86 22.93 -17.10
C ASP A 28 17.72 23.85 -16.66
N LYS A 29 17.36 24.82 -17.52
CA LYS A 29 16.27 25.77 -17.26
C LYS A 29 15.02 25.09 -16.68
N GLN A 30 14.53 25.57 -15.54
CA GLN A 30 13.33 25.06 -14.90
C GLN A 30 12.06 25.45 -15.67
N PRO A 31 10.94 24.71 -15.54
CA PRO A 31 9.70 25.05 -16.22
C PRO A 31 9.21 26.46 -15.86
N GLU A 32 8.76 27.23 -16.84
CA GLU A 32 8.22 28.58 -16.63
C GLU A 32 6.83 28.58 -15.97
N LYS A 33 6.04 27.54 -16.24
CA LYS A 33 4.65 27.41 -15.73
C LYS A 33 4.45 26.09 -14.99
N PRO A 34 5.15 25.86 -13.86
CA PRO A 34 5.10 24.57 -13.17
C PRO A 34 3.71 24.22 -12.63
N LEU A 35 2.93 25.20 -12.17
CA LEU A 35 1.57 24.97 -11.70
C LEU A 35 0.65 24.49 -12.82
N LEU A 36 0.76 25.05 -14.02
CA LEU A 36 -0.02 24.59 -15.16
C LEU A 36 0.33 23.14 -15.53
N ILE A 37 1.61 22.79 -15.53
CA ILE A 37 2.05 21.40 -15.78
C ILE A 37 1.51 20.46 -14.70
N LEU A 38 1.57 20.85 -13.43
CA LEU A 38 1.02 20.06 -12.32
C LEU A 38 -0.49 19.86 -12.49
N LEU A 39 -1.25 20.92 -12.84
CA LEU A 39 -2.69 20.80 -13.10
C LEU A 39 -2.98 19.89 -14.28
N CYS A 40 -2.20 19.94 -15.36
CA CYS A 40 -2.32 19.00 -16.49
C CYS A 40 -2.07 17.54 -16.03
N ILE A 41 -1.01 17.30 -15.23
CA ILE A 41 -0.70 15.97 -14.70
C ILE A 41 -1.88 15.43 -13.86
N LEU A 42 -2.41 16.25 -12.95
CA LEU A 42 -3.55 15.88 -12.09
C LEU A 42 -4.82 15.62 -12.90
N SER A 43 -5.10 16.47 -13.90
CA SER A 43 -6.27 16.33 -14.77
C SER A 43 -6.20 15.05 -15.61
N VAL A 44 -5.04 14.74 -16.21
CA VAL A 44 -4.85 13.49 -16.95
C VAL A 44 -4.93 12.28 -16.02
N ALA A 45 -4.32 12.35 -14.84
CA ALA A 45 -4.39 11.28 -13.85
C ALA A 45 -5.83 11.03 -13.37
N LEU A 46 -6.63 12.09 -13.19
CA LEU A 46 -8.06 11.98 -12.86
C LEU A 46 -8.85 11.38 -14.02
N MET A 47 -8.66 11.87 -15.25
CA MET A 47 -9.38 11.33 -16.43
C MET A 47 -9.14 9.84 -16.63
N ILE A 48 -7.90 9.37 -16.49
CA ILE A 48 -7.57 7.94 -16.57
C ILE A 48 -8.32 7.16 -15.48
N ARG A 49 -8.33 7.65 -14.24
CA ARG A 49 -9.01 6.99 -13.12
C ARG A 49 -10.52 6.95 -13.30
N VAL A 50 -11.13 8.05 -13.74
CA VAL A 50 -12.56 8.10 -14.07
C VAL A 50 -12.87 7.10 -15.17
N TYR A 51 -12.10 7.11 -16.27
CA TYR A 51 -12.27 6.15 -17.35
C TYR A 51 -12.19 4.70 -16.85
N CYS A 52 -11.16 4.35 -16.08
CA CYS A 52 -11.00 3.00 -15.53
C CYS A 52 -12.13 2.63 -14.56
N ALA A 53 -12.60 3.57 -13.75
CA ALA A 53 -13.64 3.32 -12.73
C ALA A 53 -15.02 3.11 -13.33
N PHE A 54 -15.31 3.70 -14.52
CA PHE A 54 -16.54 3.50 -15.27
C PHE A 54 -16.54 2.26 -16.19
N GLN A 55 -15.41 1.54 -16.28
CA GLN A 55 -15.45 0.22 -16.91
C GLN A 55 -16.27 -0.72 -16.03
N ASP A 56 -17.04 -1.61 -16.64
CA ASP A 56 -17.76 -2.68 -15.92
C ASP A 56 -16.76 -3.75 -15.45
N CYS A 57 -15.86 -3.34 -14.58
CA CYS A 57 -14.76 -4.12 -14.03
C CYS A 57 -14.46 -3.67 -12.59
N ALA A 58 -14.57 -4.60 -11.65
CA ALA A 58 -14.24 -4.38 -10.24
C ALA A 58 -13.92 -5.72 -9.58
N PHE A 59 -13.29 -5.72 -8.42
CA PHE A 59 -13.29 -6.92 -7.60
C PHE A 59 -14.63 -6.98 -6.86
N TRP A 60 -15.60 -7.64 -7.48
CA TRP A 60 -17.01 -7.54 -7.08
C TRP A 60 -17.26 -7.95 -5.64
N PHE A 61 -16.50 -8.91 -5.10
CA PHE A 61 -16.63 -9.28 -3.70
C PHE A 61 -16.39 -8.06 -2.79
N ASP A 62 -15.26 -7.36 -2.95
CA ASP A 62 -14.92 -6.19 -2.13
C ASP A 62 -15.91 -5.02 -2.35
N VAL A 63 -16.24 -4.73 -3.60
CA VAL A 63 -17.18 -3.64 -3.93
C VAL A 63 -18.58 -3.92 -3.38
N ASN A 64 -19.05 -5.18 -3.45
CA ASN A 64 -20.34 -5.57 -2.88
C ASN A 64 -20.32 -5.51 -1.35
N CYS A 65 -19.21 -5.85 -0.69
CA CYS A 65 -19.05 -5.61 0.75
C CYS A 65 -19.22 -4.13 1.07
N PHE A 66 -18.56 -3.22 0.34
CA PHE A 66 -18.70 -1.76 0.57
C PHE A 66 -20.12 -1.27 0.34
N LYS A 67 -20.82 -1.75 -0.70
CA LYS A 67 -22.24 -1.43 -0.93
C LYS A 67 -23.12 -1.93 0.21
N SER A 68 -22.94 -3.19 0.62
CA SER A 68 -23.67 -3.78 1.73
C SER A 68 -23.41 -3.03 3.04
N TRP A 69 -22.17 -2.69 3.34
CA TRP A 69 -21.84 -1.92 4.55
C TRP A 69 -22.41 -0.50 4.50
N ALA A 70 -22.45 0.14 3.31
CA ALA A 70 -23.14 1.40 3.13
C ALA A 70 -24.64 1.28 3.44
N ASP A 71 -25.30 0.23 2.95
CA ASP A 71 -26.70 -0.08 3.26
C ASP A 71 -26.92 -0.31 4.76
N CYS A 72 -25.98 -1.01 5.43
CA CYS A 72 -26.03 -1.24 6.88
C CYS A 72 -25.92 0.05 7.69
N THR A 73 -25.18 1.07 7.23
CA THR A 73 -25.10 2.37 7.93
C THR A 73 -26.47 3.08 7.98
N ASP A 74 -27.32 2.86 6.98
CA ASP A 74 -28.66 3.42 6.92
C ASP A 74 -29.67 2.55 7.67
N TYR A 75 -29.66 1.24 7.43
CA TYR A 75 -30.64 0.31 7.98
C TYR A 75 -30.51 0.12 9.50
N TYR A 76 -29.31 -0.14 10.00
CA TYR A 76 -29.04 -0.36 11.44
C TYR A 76 -28.64 0.93 12.17
N GLY A 77 -28.21 1.95 11.42
CA GLY A 77 -27.52 3.10 11.94
C GLY A 77 -26.12 2.76 12.46
N LEU A 78 -25.25 3.74 12.62
CA LEU A 78 -23.86 3.54 13.04
C LEU A 78 -23.75 2.80 14.37
N LYS A 79 -24.67 3.08 15.31
CA LYS A 79 -24.65 2.53 16.67
C LYS A 79 -24.82 1.02 16.74
N ASN A 80 -25.60 0.44 15.83
CA ASN A 80 -26.01 -0.96 15.91
C ASN A 80 -25.36 -1.85 14.85
N MET A 81 -24.68 -1.29 13.84
CA MET A 81 -24.17 -2.06 12.71
C MET A 81 -23.13 -3.12 13.11
N TYR A 82 -22.33 -2.88 14.17
CA TYR A 82 -21.34 -3.85 14.67
C TYR A 82 -21.91 -4.90 15.63
N SER A 83 -23.17 -4.80 16.00
CA SER A 83 -23.90 -5.81 16.79
C SER A 83 -24.84 -6.68 15.93
N SER A 84 -24.84 -6.50 14.62
CA SER A 84 -25.60 -7.30 13.66
C SER A 84 -24.80 -8.51 13.16
N ASP A 85 -25.50 -9.58 12.73
CA ASP A 85 -24.90 -10.80 12.18
C ASP A 85 -24.37 -10.61 10.74
N ILE A 86 -23.78 -9.45 10.44
CA ILE A 86 -23.28 -9.11 9.11
C ILE A 86 -21.77 -9.34 9.07
N PHE A 87 -21.27 -9.89 7.97
CA PHE A 87 -19.84 -9.89 7.69
C PHE A 87 -19.32 -8.46 7.58
N LEU A 88 -18.53 -8.04 8.57
CA LEU A 88 -17.96 -6.69 8.67
C LEU A 88 -16.57 -6.81 9.29
N ASP A 89 -15.55 -6.86 8.45
CA ASP A 89 -14.16 -7.07 8.86
C ASP A 89 -13.33 -5.78 8.97
N TYR A 90 -13.88 -4.62 8.53
CA TYR A 90 -13.21 -3.34 8.66
C TYR A 90 -13.56 -2.64 9.97
N PRO A 91 -12.59 -1.92 10.58
CA PRO A 91 -12.86 -1.00 11.68
C PRO A 91 -13.77 0.17 11.24
N PRO A 92 -14.41 0.86 12.20
CA PRO A 92 -15.47 1.82 11.90
C PRO A 92 -15.06 3.08 11.09
N GLY A 93 -13.77 3.37 10.97
CA GLY A 93 -13.32 4.61 10.32
C GLY A 93 -13.78 4.77 8.88
N TYR A 94 -13.81 3.70 8.11
CA TYR A 94 -14.31 3.77 6.74
C TYR A 94 -15.84 3.79 6.67
N MET A 95 -16.53 3.34 7.71
CA MET A 95 -18.00 3.36 7.77
C MET A 95 -18.57 4.79 7.74
N TYR A 96 -17.83 5.78 8.24
CA TYR A 96 -18.22 7.20 8.08
C TYR A 96 -18.27 7.62 6.61
N VAL A 97 -17.28 7.16 5.83
CA VAL A 97 -17.22 7.45 4.39
C VAL A 97 -18.37 6.74 3.67
N LEU A 98 -18.62 5.48 4.02
CA LEU A 98 -19.72 4.70 3.44
C LEU A 98 -21.10 5.27 3.82
N ALA A 99 -21.28 5.76 5.06
CA ALA A 99 -22.49 6.46 5.47
C ALA A 99 -22.74 7.72 4.60
N LEU A 100 -21.71 8.52 4.36
CA LEU A 100 -21.81 9.66 3.45
C LEU A 100 -22.18 9.23 2.03
N ILE A 101 -21.53 8.20 1.51
CA ILE A 101 -21.81 7.63 0.18
C ILE A 101 -23.26 7.14 0.10
N LYS A 102 -23.77 6.50 1.18
CA LYS A 102 -25.17 6.08 1.24
C LYS A 102 -26.14 7.27 1.16
N GLN A 103 -25.86 8.35 1.88
CA GLN A 103 -26.69 9.56 1.80
C GLN A 103 -26.69 10.18 0.39
N ILE A 104 -25.54 10.16 -0.29
CA ILE A 104 -25.42 10.57 -1.71
C ILE A 104 -26.27 9.67 -2.60
N GLN A 105 -26.20 8.34 -2.40
CA GLN A 105 -27.01 7.37 -3.15
C GLN A 105 -28.49 7.67 -3.01
N LEU A 106 -28.97 7.87 -1.77
CA LEU A 106 -30.37 8.16 -1.48
C LEU A 106 -30.81 9.50 -2.08
N PHE A 107 -29.98 10.54 -1.92
CA PHE A 107 -30.31 11.89 -2.42
C PHE A 107 -30.49 11.92 -3.94
N PHE A 108 -29.66 11.19 -4.69
CA PHE A 108 -29.75 11.12 -6.14
C PHE A 108 -30.58 9.93 -6.64
N ASN A 109 -31.18 9.14 -5.74
CA ASN A 109 -31.98 7.96 -6.04
C ASN A 109 -31.24 6.99 -6.99
N LEU A 110 -29.97 6.69 -6.70
CA LEU A 110 -29.13 5.83 -7.54
C LEU A 110 -29.41 4.35 -7.27
N GLU A 111 -29.58 3.58 -8.33
CA GLU A 111 -29.67 2.12 -8.21
C GLU A 111 -28.32 1.53 -7.74
N SER A 112 -28.39 0.53 -6.85
CA SER A 112 -27.19 -0.17 -6.34
C SER A 112 -26.39 -0.89 -7.43
N SER A 113 -27.05 -1.28 -8.53
CA SER A 113 -26.46 -1.89 -9.72
C SER A 113 -25.75 -0.90 -10.64
N SER A 114 -26.03 0.42 -10.51
CA SER A 114 -25.55 1.42 -11.46
C SER A 114 -24.02 1.58 -11.43
N LEU A 115 -23.43 1.83 -12.60
CA LEU A 115 -22.01 2.17 -12.75
C LEU A 115 -21.66 3.46 -12.00
N LEU A 116 -22.59 4.43 -11.95
CA LEU A 116 -22.38 5.68 -11.23
C LEU A 116 -22.24 5.42 -9.72
N TYR A 117 -23.07 4.59 -9.13
CA TYR A 117 -22.95 4.24 -7.71
C TYR A 117 -21.63 3.49 -7.45
N THR A 118 -21.25 2.54 -8.30
CA THR A 118 -19.97 1.86 -8.23
C THR A 118 -18.79 2.83 -8.34
N PHE A 119 -18.87 3.85 -9.22
CA PHE A 119 -17.89 4.92 -9.30
C PHE A 119 -17.80 5.72 -8.00
N ILE A 120 -18.93 6.08 -7.39
CA ILE A 120 -18.96 6.83 -6.12
C ILE A 120 -18.34 6.02 -4.99
N ILE A 121 -18.54 4.70 -4.94
CA ILE A 121 -17.85 3.79 -3.99
C ILE A 121 -16.30 3.86 -4.17
N LYS A 122 -15.81 3.97 -5.40
CA LYS A 122 -14.37 4.06 -5.72
C LYS A 122 -13.78 5.46 -5.48
N LEU A 123 -14.60 6.49 -5.44
CA LEU A 123 -14.19 7.90 -5.44
C LEU A 123 -13.26 8.29 -4.27
N PRO A 124 -13.46 7.83 -3.01
CA PRO A 124 -12.56 8.16 -1.91
C PRO A 124 -11.12 7.69 -2.14
N ALA A 125 -10.94 6.50 -2.72
CA ALA A 125 -9.63 5.98 -3.07
C ALA A 125 -8.98 6.79 -4.22
N ILE A 126 -9.76 7.18 -5.22
CA ILE A 126 -9.30 8.03 -6.34
C ILE A 126 -8.86 9.41 -5.83
N ILE A 127 -9.64 10.03 -4.94
CA ILE A 127 -9.29 11.33 -4.35
C ILE A 127 -7.98 11.22 -3.55
N THR A 128 -7.83 10.19 -2.75
CA THR A 128 -6.60 10.03 -1.93
C THR A 128 -5.39 9.66 -2.77
N ASP A 129 -5.53 9.02 -3.92
CA ASP A 129 -4.45 8.87 -4.90
C ASP A 129 -3.93 10.23 -5.38
N LEU A 130 -4.86 11.13 -5.79
CA LEU A 130 -4.51 12.47 -6.28
C LEU A 130 -3.87 13.30 -5.17
N LEU A 131 -4.42 13.25 -3.94
CA LEU A 131 -3.85 13.91 -2.77
C LEU A 131 -2.46 13.37 -2.43
N SER A 132 -2.23 12.08 -2.56
CA SER A 132 -0.92 11.44 -2.38
C SER A 132 0.07 11.92 -3.44
N GLY A 133 -0.33 12.03 -4.70
CA GLY A 133 0.49 12.61 -5.77
C GLY A 133 0.86 14.07 -5.50
N LEU A 134 -0.09 14.89 -5.05
CA LEU A 134 0.17 16.26 -4.60
C LEU A 134 1.12 16.30 -3.40
N PHE A 135 1.01 15.34 -2.50
CA PHE A 135 1.90 15.24 -1.35
C PHE A 135 3.33 14.86 -1.79
N VAL A 136 3.47 13.93 -2.74
CA VAL A 136 4.77 13.62 -3.37
C VAL A 136 5.38 14.88 -3.99
N TYR A 137 4.60 15.65 -4.77
CA TYR A 137 5.06 16.91 -5.36
C TYR A 137 5.55 17.89 -4.30
N LYS A 138 4.74 18.15 -3.25
CA LYS A 138 5.10 19.07 -2.17
C LYS A 138 6.36 18.64 -1.44
N LEU A 139 6.46 17.35 -1.08
CA LEU A 139 7.64 16.82 -0.41
C LEU A 139 8.89 16.90 -1.30
N ALA A 140 8.75 16.60 -2.58
CA ALA A 140 9.84 16.70 -3.53
C ALA A 140 10.33 18.15 -3.68
N ARG A 141 9.43 19.14 -3.68
CA ARG A 141 9.77 20.57 -3.70
C ARG A 141 10.58 21.01 -2.49
N GLU A 142 10.42 20.37 -1.33
CA GLU A 142 11.23 20.67 -0.13
C GLU A 142 12.70 20.17 -0.27
N HIS A 143 12.98 19.21 -1.15
CA HIS A 143 14.25 18.50 -1.22
C HIS A 143 14.94 18.52 -2.58
N LEU A 144 14.19 18.74 -3.66
CA LEU A 144 14.60 18.64 -5.06
C LEU A 144 14.11 19.87 -5.85
N ASN A 145 14.52 19.96 -7.12
CA ASN A 145 14.04 21.00 -8.01
C ASN A 145 12.67 20.69 -8.65
N GLU A 146 12.13 21.65 -9.39
CA GLU A 146 10.79 21.58 -9.98
C GLU A 146 10.61 20.40 -10.93
N LYS A 147 11.59 20.16 -11.83
CA LYS A 147 11.53 19.04 -12.79
C LYS A 147 11.39 17.70 -12.09
N TRP A 148 12.21 17.47 -11.06
CA TRP A 148 12.13 16.27 -10.25
C TRP A 148 10.79 16.15 -9.53
N SER A 149 10.26 17.26 -9.01
CA SER A 149 9.01 17.27 -8.26
C SER A 149 7.82 16.87 -9.13
N LEU A 150 7.74 17.43 -10.34
CA LEU A 150 6.73 17.08 -11.34
C LEU A 150 6.87 15.62 -11.81
N PHE A 151 8.09 15.19 -12.07
CA PHE A 151 8.38 13.82 -12.52
C PHE A 151 7.98 12.78 -11.46
N LEU A 152 8.35 12.98 -10.17
CA LEU A 152 8.06 12.02 -9.11
C LEU A 152 6.56 11.98 -8.77
N CYS A 153 5.87 13.14 -8.86
CA CYS A 153 4.42 13.20 -8.80
C CYS A 153 3.78 12.36 -9.92
N SER A 154 4.25 12.54 -11.16
CA SER A 154 3.80 11.76 -12.32
C SER A 154 4.11 10.27 -12.15
N ALA A 155 5.31 9.92 -11.70
CA ALA A 155 5.71 8.53 -11.47
C ALA A 155 4.77 7.82 -10.48
N TYR A 156 4.31 8.50 -9.43
CA TYR A 156 3.32 7.94 -8.51
C TYR A 156 1.93 7.88 -9.14
N LEU A 157 1.45 8.99 -9.70
CA LEU A 157 0.08 9.10 -10.19
C LEU A 157 -0.22 8.18 -11.38
N PHE A 158 0.77 7.89 -12.21
CA PHE A 158 0.63 6.98 -13.35
C PHE A 158 1.12 5.56 -13.07
N ALA A 159 1.50 5.24 -11.82
CA ALA A 159 1.88 3.88 -11.44
C ALA A 159 0.71 2.90 -11.63
N PRO A 160 0.89 1.84 -12.45
CA PRO A 160 -0.20 0.92 -12.78
C PRO A 160 -0.84 0.27 -11.55
N ALA A 161 -0.06 -0.10 -10.52
CA ALA A 161 -0.60 -0.69 -9.29
C ALA A 161 -1.52 0.29 -8.55
N VAL A 162 -1.19 1.59 -8.54
CA VAL A 162 -1.98 2.63 -7.86
C VAL A 162 -3.32 2.83 -8.57
N ILE A 163 -3.29 3.00 -9.90
CA ILE A 163 -4.51 3.16 -10.71
C ILE A 163 -5.39 1.91 -10.62
N PHE A 164 -4.78 0.74 -10.71
CA PHE A 164 -5.51 -0.52 -10.70
C PHE A 164 -6.21 -0.77 -9.36
N ASN A 165 -5.52 -0.53 -8.24
CA ASN A 165 -6.09 -0.75 -6.90
C ASN A 165 -7.31 0.13 -6.64
N SER A 166 -7.22 1.44 -6.89
CA SER A 166 -8.30 2.38 -6.61
C SER A 166 -9.42 2.34 -7.66
N SER A 167 -9.07 2.37 -8.94
CA SER A 167 -10.02 2.68 -10.01
C SER A 167 -10.56 1.43 -10.72
N VAL A 168 -9.75 0.36 -10.84
CA VAL A 168 -10.19 -0.90 -11.43
C VAL A 168 -10.74 -1.82 -10.35
N TRP A 169 -9.92 -2.18 -9.35
CA TRP A 169 -10.31 -3.07 -8.25
C TRP A 169 -11.43 -2.47 -7.40
N GLY A 170 -11.30 -1.20 -7.01
CA GLY A 170 -12.22 -0.51 -6.12
C GLY A 170 -11.84 -0.61 -4.65
N GLN A 171 -10.56 -0.88 -4.32
CA GLN A 171 -10.06 -0.95 -2.95
C GLN A 171 -9.65 0.40 -2.37
N ILE A 172 -9.65 0.48 -1.05
CA ILE A 172 -9.37 1.70 -0.29
C ILE A 172 -7.93 1.79 0.25
N ASP A 173 -7.00 1.03 -0.34
CA ASP A 173 -5.64 0.98 0.19
C ASP A 173 -4.92 2.33 0.12
N SER A 174 -5.23 3.16 -0.88
CA SER A 174 -4.72 4.53 -0.96
C SER A 174 -5.26 5.42 0.17
N PHE A 175 -6.51 5.19 0.61
CA PHE A 175 -7.14 6.00 1.66
C PHE A 175 -6.38 5.89 2.98
N TYR A 176 -6.20 4.68 3.53
CA TYR A 176 -5.48 4.54 4.80
C TYR A 176 -3.98 4.82 4.66
N THR A 177 -3.38 4.54 3.48
CA THR A 177 -1.97 4.84 3.19
C THR A 177 -1.70 6.34 3.24
N PHE A 178 -2.60 7.18 2.74
CA PHE A 178 -2.48 8.64 2.83
C PHE A 178 -2.34 9.11 4.29
N PHE A 179 -3.13 8.56 5.20
CA PHE A 179 -3.05 8.90 6.62
C PHE A 179 -1.78 8.36 7.28
N ILE A 180 -1.32 7.14 6.92
CA ILE A 180 -0.03 6.62 7.40
C ILE A 180 1.11 7.54 6.99
N VAL A 181 1.18 7.90 5.72
CA VAL A 181 2.24 8.76 5.20
C VAL A 181 2.17 10.15 5.83
N GLY A 182 0.95 10.67 6.04
CA GLY A 182 0.73 11.91 6.78
C GLY A 182 1.26 11.84 8.22
N ALA A 183 1.00 10.73 8.93
CA ALA A 183 1.52 10.50 10.28
C ALA A 183 3.05 10.52 10.31
N LEU A 184 3.70 9.80 9.39
CA LEU A 184 5.15 9.76 9.30
C LEU A 184 5.74 11.11 8.87
N TYR A 185 5.08 11.85 8.00
CA TYR A 185 5.49 13.21 7.64
C TYR A 185 5.46 14.15 8.86
N PHE A 186 4.38 14.14 9.63
CA PHE A 186 4.31 14.92 10.87
C PHE A 186 5.38 14.51 11.88
N ALA A 187 5.70 13.21 11.98
CA ALA A 187 6.81 12.73 12.79
C ALA A 187 8.17 13.29 12.32
N THR A 188 8.44 13.38 10.99
CA THR A 188 9.66 14.03 10.47
C THR A 188 9.77 15.51 10.85
N LYS A 189 8.63 16.17 11.07
CA LYS A 189 8.54 17.59 11.49
C LYS A 189 8.44 17.74 13.02
N LYS A 190 8.56 16.65 13.78
CA LYS A 190 8.42 16.60 15.26
C LYS A 190 7.06 17.13 15.76
N LYS A 191 5.99 16.95 14.97
CA LYS A 191 4.63 17.36 15.30
C LYS A 191 3.83 16.16 15.82
N THR A 192 4.03 15.80 17.10
CA THR A 192 3.45 14.59 17.72
C THR A 192 1.92 14.54 17.62
N VAL A 193 1.22 15.65 17.84
CA VAL A 193 -0.26 15.71 17.76
C VAL A 193 -0.71 15.29 16.34
N GLY A 194 -0.14 15.92 15.31
CA GLY A 194 -0.50 15.60 13.92
C GLY A 194 -0.16 14.15 13.55
N ALA A 195 1.00 13.65 14.00
CA ALA A 195 1.40 12.26 13.78
C ALA A 195 0.39 11.27 14.41
N SER A 196 0.01 11.53 15.67
CA SER A 196 -0.93 10.67 16.41
C SER A 196 -2.35 10.72 15.83
N LEU A 197 -2.85 11.91 15.46
CA LEU A 197 -4.17 12.06 14.83
C LEU A 197 -4.26 11.30 13.50
N MET A 198 -3.30 11.53 12.60
CA MET A 198 -3.27 10.85 11.30
C MET A 198 -3.15 9.34 11.45
N TYR A 199 -2.30 8.86 12.38
CA TYR A 199 -2.17 7.44 12.63
C TYR A 199 -3.43 6.83 13.24
N ALA A 200 -4.10 7.53 14.16
CA ALA A 200 -5.38 7.09 14.73
C ALA A 200 -6.43 6.91 13.64
N VAL A 201 -6.54 7.84 12.68
CA VAL A 201 -7.46 7.71 11.53
C VAL A 201 -7.08 6.51 10.66
N ALA A 202 -5.79 6.32 10.35
CA ALA A 202 -5.33 5.18 9.55
C ALA A 202 -5.68 3.85 10.23
N LEU A 203 -5.37 3.73 11.53
CA LEU A 203 -5.65 2.54 12.33
C LEU A 203 -7.15 2.28 12.40
N PHE A 204 -7.94 3.30 12.66
CA PHE A 204 -9.39 3.20 12.74
C PHE A 204 -10.08 2.90 11.39
N THR A 205 -9.36 3.09 10.26
CA THR A 205 -9.83 2.77 8.91
C THR A 205 -9.53 1.33 8.49
N LYS A 206 -8.30 0.85 8.78
CA LYS A 206 -7.87 -0.48 8.31
C LYS A 206 -6.89 -1.12 9.29
N PRO A 207 -7.09 -2.39 9.71
CA PRO A 207 -6.24 -3.04 10.72
C PRO A 207 -4.76 -3.11 10.33
N GLN A 208 -4.46 -3.20 9.04
CA GLN A 208 -3.09 -3.24 8.51
C GLN A 208 -2.25 -2.02 8.89
N ALA A 209 -2.88 -0.90 9.26
CA ALA A 209 -2.17 0.28 9.76
C ALA A 209 -1.36 -0.01 11.04
N LEU A 210 -1.73 -1.05 11.82
CA LEU A 210 -0.99 -1.48 13.02
C LEU A 210 0.47 -1.82 12.71
N LEU A 211 0.77 -2.31 11.50
CA LEU A 211 2.13 -2.64 11.06
C LEU A 211 3.10 -1.45 11.07
N PHE A 212 2.59 -0.21 11.05
CA PHE A 212 3.40 1.01 11.06
C PHE A 212 3.57 1.61 12.46
N GLY A 213 2.90 1.05 13.48
CA GLY A 213 3.03 1.45 14.88
C GLY A 213 4.48 1.48 15.39
N PRO A 214 5.32 0.48 15.08
CA PRO A 214 6.73 0.48 15.46
C PRO A 214 7.49 1.74 15.01
N VAL A 215 7.21 2.29 13.82
CA VAL A 215 7.90 3.50 13.32
C VAL A 215 7.58 4.71 14.20
N LEU A 216 6.32 4.85 14.62
CA LEU A 216 5.90 5.93 15.52
C LEU A 216 6.44 5.73 16.93
N LEU A 217 6.53 4.48 17.39
CA LEU A 217 7.20 4.17 18.66
C LEU A 217 8.68 4.58 18.62
N PHE A 218 9.40 4.25 17.52
CA PHE A 218 10.79 4.67 17.35
C PHE A 218 10.93 6.21 17.32
N TYR A 219 9.97 6.91 16.68
CA TYR A 219 9.90 8.36 16.73
C TYR A 219 9.80 8.88 18.16
N ILE A 220 8.87 8.37 18.95
CA ILE A 220 8.68 8.79 20.33
C ILE A 220 9.93 8.51 21.18
N LEU A 221 10.53 7.33 21.03
CA LEU A 221 11.79 6.98 21.70
C LEU A 221 12.94 7.93 21.29
N GLU A 222 13.00 8.35 20.02
CA GLU A 222 14.00 9.32 19.55
C GLU A 222 13.81 10.71 20.18
N THR A 223 12.59 11.11 20.51
CA THR A 223 12.34 12.40 21.21
C THR A 223 12.93 12.45 22.61
N ARG A 224 13.11 11.29 23.26
CA ARG A 224 13.53 11.15 24.66
C ARG A 224 12.69 11.99 25.64
N SER A 225 11.43 12.25 25.31
CA SER A 225 10.53 13.13 26.04
C SER A 225 9.31 12.37 26.56
N VAL A 226 9.21 12.23 27.86
CA VAL A 226 8.04 11.65 28.55
C VAL A 226 6.76 12.43 28.21
N LYS A 227 6.88 13.76 28.08
CA LYS A 227 5.75 14.62 27.66
C LYS A 227 5.23 14.25 26.26
N GLU A 228 6.14 14.05 25.29
CA GLU A 228 5.74 13.67 23.93
C GLU A 228 5.13 12.26 23.89
N PHE A 229 5.62 11.33 24.75
CA PHE A 229 5.04 10.00 24.90
C PHE A 229 3.58 10.09 25.39
N PHE A 230 3.31 10.77 26.50
CA PHE A 230 1.94 10.91 26.99
C PHE A 230 1.05 11.69 26.03
N LYS A 231 1.59 12.71 25.36
CA LYS A 231 0.88 13.43 24.31
C LYS A 231 0.45 12.50 23.17
N ALA A 232 1.36 11.65 22.70
CA ALA A 232 1.06 10.69 21.62
C ALA A 232 -0.05 9.71 22.01
N ILE A 233 0.02 9.16 23.22
CA ILE A 233 -0.99 8.23 23.74
C ILE A 233 -2.34 8.93 23.91
N THR A 234 -2.36 10.08 24.59
CA THR A 234 -3.61 10.80 24.86
C THR A 234 -4.30 11.22 23.57
N VAL A 235 -3.56 11.78 22.62
CA VAL A 235 -4.13 12.19 21.34
C VAL A 235 -4.54 10.95 20.52
N GLY A 236 -3.70 9.92 20.44
CA GLY A 236 -3.99 8.73 19.63
C GLY A 236 -5.21 7.96 20.17
N LEU A 237 -5.17 7.56 21.43
CA LEU A 237 -6.28 6.81 22.06
C LEU A 237 -7.53 7.67 22.23
N GLY A 238 -7.38 8.96 22.59
CA GLY A 238 -8.50 9.89 22.68
C GLY A 238 -9.21 10.07 21.35
N SER A 239 -8.46 10.15 20.24
CA SER A 239 -9.03 10.23 18.90
C SER A 239 -9.79 8.95 18.52
N ILE A 240 -9.21 7.77 18.76
CA ILE A 240 -9.88 6.49 18.52
C ILE A 240 -11.14 6.39 19.37
N TYR A 241 -11.07 6.75 20.65
CA TYR A 241 -12.24 6.76 21.54
C TYR A 241 -13.36 7.65 21.00
N LEU A 242 -13.06 8.91 20.66
CA LEU A 242 -14.05 9.84 20.15
C LEU A 242 -14.67 9.37 18.81
N MET A 243 -13.84 8.83 17.92
CA MET A 243 -14.32 8.27 16.66
C MET A 243 -15.13 6.98 16.84
N ALA A 244 -14.90 6.21 17.90
CA ALA A 244 -15.65 4.98 18.17
C ALA A 244 -17.02 5.21 18.81
N LEU A 245 -17.24 6.34 19.50
CA LEU A 245 -18.46 6.62 20.24
C LEU A 245 -19.76 6.46 19.42
N PRO A 246 -19.88 6.96 18.17
CA PRO A 246 -21.09 6.78 17.37
C PRO A 246 -21.43 5.33 17.04
N PHE A 247 -20.46 4.42 17.14
CA PHE A 247 -20.62 2.98 16.88
C PHE A 247 -20.77 2.16 18.16
N THR A 248 -20.83 2.81 19.31
CA THR A 248 -20.79 2.16 20.62
C THR A 248 -22.15 2.22 21.31
N GLN A 249 -22.61 1.09 21.81
CA GLN A 249 -23.77 1.04 22.69
C GLN A 249 -23.35 1.45 24.11
N GLY A 250 -23.67 2.69 24.51
CA GLY A 250 -23.17 3.31 25.74
C GLY A 250 -21.85 4.04 25.50
N LEU A 251 -20.96 4.03 26.52
CA LEU A 251 -19.68 4.78 26.50
C LEU A 251 -18.44 3.88 26.49
N ASN A 252 -18.62 2.56 26.35
CA ASN A 252 -17.51 1.59 26.43
C ASN A 252 -17.16 1.02 25.04
N PRO A 253 -16.09 1.53 24.37
CA PRO A 253 -15.67 1.09 23.05
C PRO A 253 -14.74 -0.14 23.07
N LEU A 254 -14.64 -0.90 24.18
CA LEU A 254 -13.73 -2.06 24.29
C LEU A 254 -14.08 -3.20 23.32
N TRP A 255 -15.33 -3.25 22.83
CA TRP A 255 -15.75 -4.17 21.75
C TRP A 255 -14.83 -4.06 20.51
N LEU A 256 -14.24 -2.90 20.29
CA LEU A 256 -13.31 -2.68 19.18
C LEU A 256 -12.07 -3.59 19.26
N ILE A 257 -11.60 -3.92 20.48
CA ILE A 257 -10.48 -4.84 20.69
C ILE A 257 -10.83 -6.24 20.19
N ASP A 258 -12.03 -6.72 20.48
CA ASP A 258 -12.47 -8.04 20.06
C ASP A 258 -12.75 -8.07 18.55
N HIS A 259 -13.25 -6.96 17.99
CA HIS A 259 -13.39 -6.81 16.55
C HIS A 259 -12.01 -6.91 15.84
N TYR A 260 -10.95 -6.23 16.33
CA TYR A 260 -9.60 -6.39 15.76
C TYR A 260 -9.07 -7.82 15.88
N LYS A 261 -9.29 -8.49 17.01
CA LYS A 261 -8.87 -9.90 17.19
C LYS A 261 -9.57 -10.83 16.20
N SER A 262 -10.87 -10.67 15.98
CA SER A 262 -11.64 -11.49 15.02
C SER A 262 -11.17 -11.26 13.59
N THR A 263 -10.93 -10.00 13.20
CA THR A 263 -10.45 -9.64 11.86
C THR A 263 -9.06 -10.24 11.58
N PHE A 264 -8.13 -10.18 12.53
CA PHE A 264 -6.81 -10.81 12.37
C PHE A 264 -6.87 -12.34 12.36
N GLY A 265 -7.89 -12.95 12.95
CA GLY A 265 -8.10 -14.41 12.97
C GLY A 265 -8.86 -14.97 11.76
N GLY A 266 -9.41 -14.12 10.91
CA GLY A 266 -10.39 -14.52 9.88
C GLY A 266 -9.82 -15.36 8.72
N TYR A 267 -8.57 -15.15 8.33
CA TYR A 267 -7.97 -15.81 7.15
C TYR A 267 -6.73 -16.64 7.54
N ARG A 268 -6.95 -17.79 8.16
CA ARG A 268 -5.88 -18.67 8.66
C ARG A 268 -5.25 -19.55 7.56
N TYR A 269 -4.67 -18.90 6.53
CA TYR A 269 -3.99 -19.55 5.42
C TYR A 269 -2.53 -19.12 5.34
N PHE A 270 -1.66 -19.94 4.72
CA PHE A 270 -0.27 -19.54 4.46
C PHE A 270 -0.19 -18.26 3.62
N THR A 271 -0.98 -18.19 2.55
CA THR A 271 -1.13 -16.97 1.75
C THR A 271 -2.50 -16.98 1.07
N VAL A 272 -3.07 -15.80 0.86
CA VAL A 272 -4.35 -15.58 0.19
C VAL A 272 -4.07 -14.77 -1.07
N ASN A 273 -3.67 -15.44 -2.12
CA ASN A 273 -3.27 -14.84 -3.41
C ASN A 273 -2.12 -13.81 -3.34
N ALA A 274 -1.45 -13.65 -2.20
CA ALA A 274 -0.25 -12.81 -2.12
C ALA A 274 0.93 -13.57 -2.73
N TYR A 275 1.55 -13.00 -3.76
CA TYR A 275 2.71 -13.59 -4.42
C TYR A 275 3.98 -13.32 -3.60
N ASN A 276 4.06 -14.05 -2.49
CA ASN A 276 5.11 -14.01 -1.48
C ASN A 276 5.87 -15.35 -1.42
N LEU A 277 6.68 -15.56 -0.38
CA LEU A 277 7.43 -16.81 -0.20
C LEU A 277 6.52 -18.05 -0.21
N PHE A 278 5.37 -17.98 0.46
CA PHE A 278 4.46 -19.12 0.57
C PHE A 278 3.76 -19.47 -0.74
N MET A 279 3.48 -18.47 -1.58
CA MET A 279 3.03 -18.71 -2.95
C MET A 279 4.11 -19.42 -3.78
N ALA A 280 5.38 -19.00 -3.65
CA ALA A 280 6.48 -19.67 -4.34
C ALA A 280 6.64 -21.14 -3.93
N LEU A 281 6.28 -21.46 -2.68
CA LEU A 281 6.27 -22.83 -2.15
C LEU A 281 4.99 -23.62 -2.47
N GLY A 282 4.05 -23.06 -3.24
CA GLY A 282 2.79 -23.71 -3.62
C GLY A 282 1.75 -23.81 -2.51
N LEU A 283 1.87 -22.99 -1.44
CA LEU A 283 1.02 -23.04 -0.26
C LEU A 283 -0.16 -22.04 -0.30
N ASN A 284 -0.56 -21.60 -1.50
CA ASN A 284 -1.72 -20.70 -1.64
C ASN A 284 -3.01 -21.40 -1.18
N TRP A 285 -3.80 -20.72 -0.35
CA TRP A 285 -5.02 -21.23 0.25
C TRP A 285 -4.86 -22.53 1.07
N THR A 286 -3.62 -22.85 1.48
CA THR A 286 -3.35 -23.97 2.40
C THR A 286 -3.60 -23.49 3.83
N GLY A 287 -4.45 -24.19 4.58
CA GLY A 287 -4.80 -23.82 5.97
C GLY A 287 -3.60 -23.96 6.92
N LEU A 288 -3.40 -22.99 7.82
CA LEU A 288 -2.35 -23.03 8.83
C LEU A 288 -2.54 -24.17 9.85
N ASP A 289 -3.76 -24.58 10.07
CA ASP A 289 -4.10 -25.62 11.06
C ASP A 289 -3.62 -27.02 10.63
N THR A 290 -3.30 -27.20 9.34
CA THR A 290 -2.73 -28.43 8.81
C THR A 290 -1.23 -28.60 9.17
N HIS A 291 -0.57 -27.52 9.68
CA HIS A 291 0.85 -27.51 10.00
C HIS A 291 1.07 -26.93 11.41
N HIS A 292 1.20 -27.81 12.41
CA HIS A 292 1.39 -27.39 13.80
C HIS A 292 2.58 -26.44 13.99
N GLY A 293 2.40 -25.38 14.75
CA GLY A 293 3.46 -24.39 15.09
C GLY A 293 3.66 -23.26 14.07
N MET A 294 3.08 -23.32 12.88
CA MET A 294 3.29 -22.29 11.85
C MET A 294 2.64 -20.94 12.19
N GLY A 295 1.62 -20.92 13.06
CA GLY A 295 1.04 -19.66 13.56
C GLY A 295 2.03 -18.80 14.35
N SER A 296 3.00 -19.43 15.01
CA SER A 296 4.04 -18.73 15.78
C SER A 296 5.15 -18.11 14.91
N ILE A 297 5.28 -18.54 13.66
CA ILE A 297 6.34 -18.03 12.76
C ILE A 297 6.20 -16.55 12.48
N ASN A 298 4.95 -16.05 12.39
CA ASN A 298 4.69 -14.63 12.19
C ASN A 298 5.26 -13.77 13.33
N VAL A 299 5.13 -14.22 14.58
CA VAL A 299 5.64 -13.50 15.75
C VAL A 299 7.16 -13.36 15.66
N ILE A 300 7.84 -14.43 15.27
CA ILE A 300 9.31 -14.46 15.11
C ILE A 300 9.73 -13.52 13.97
N ILE A 301 9.08 -13.62 12.80
CA ILE A 301 9.42 -12.81 11.62
C ILE A 301 9.16 -11.32 11.92
N ILE A 302 8.02 -10.98 12.53
CA ILE A 302 7.68 -9.62 12.90
C ILE A 302 8.70 -9.10 13.94
N GLY A 303 9.08 -9.91 14.93
CA GLY A 303 10.10 -9.55 15.92
C GLY A 303 11.45 -9.24 15.28
N ILE A 304 11.92 -10.07 14.34
CA ILE A 304 13.16 -9.85 13.59
C ILE A 304 13.04 -8.59 12.73
N ALA A 305 11.93 -8.40 12.02
CA ALA A 305 11.70 -7.23 11.18
C ALA A 305 11.72 -5.93 12.02
N VAL A 306 11.04 -5.92 13.17
CA VAL A 306 11.00 -4.76 14.07
C VAL A 306 12.39 -4.48 14.65
N ALA A 307 13.14 -5.52 15.08
CA ALA A 307 14.49 -5.36 15.62
C ALA A 307 15.48 -4.80 14.56
N LEU A 308 15.46 -5.35 13.33
CA LEU A 308 16.26 -4.84 12.22
C LEU A 308 15.91 -3.38 11.88
N CYS A 309 14.62 -3.08 11.82
CA CYS A 309 14.12 -1.73 11.55
C CYS A 309 14.48 -0.74 12.67
N ALA A 310 14.40 -1.16 13.94
CA ALA A 310 14.82 -0.35 15.08
C ALA A 310 16.32 -0.03 15.02
N TRP A 311 17.15 -1.05 14.80
CA TRP A 311 18.59 -0.86 14.63
C TRP A 311 18.90 0.16 13.52
N ALA A 312 18.28 0.01 12.35
CA ALA A 312 18.49 0.90 11.22
C ALA A 312 17.95 2.32 11.49
N PHE A 313 16.78 2.44 12.13
CA PHE A 313 16.17 3.73 12.45
C PHE A 313 17.10 4.60 13.32
N PHE A 314 17.74 4.02 14.34
CA PHE A 314 18.63 4.77 15.21
C PHE A 314 20.04 5.01 14.61
N LYS A 315 20.43 4.26 13.56
CA LYS A 315 21.69 4.48 12.82
C LYS A 315 21.55 5.52 11.72
N ILE A 316 20.45 5.52 10.98
CA ILE A 316 20.23 6.44 9.87
C ILE A 316 19.92 7.85 10.38
N LYS A 317 20.73 8.84 9.96
CA LYS A 317 20.55 10.25 10.38
C LYS A 317 19.48 10.99 9.58
N SER A 318 19.24 10.59 8.31
CA SER A 318 18.27 11.25 7.44
C SER A 318 16.83 11.07 7.95
N LYS A 319 16.03 12.14 7.86
CA LYS A 319 14.58 12.08 8.17
C LYS A 319 13.80 11.16 7.21
N GLY A 320 14.33 10.83 6.06
CA GLY A 320 13.73 9.84 5.15
C GLY A 320 13.61 8.44 5.74
N LYS A 321 14.34 8.15 6.85
CA LYS A 321 14.24 6.90 7.60
C LYS A 321 12.81 6.56 8.01
N PHE A 322 11.99 7.54 8.37
CA PHE A 322 10.60 7.31 8.76
C PHE A 322 9.82 6.57 7.65
N PHE A 323 9.97 7.03 6.43
CA PHE A 323 9.30 6.42 5.28
C PHE A 323 9.93 5.09 4.89
N TYR A 324 11.27 5.03 4.87
CA TYR A 324 11.95 3.80 4.45
C TYR A 324 11.79 2.65 5.44
N ILE A 325 11.79 2.93 6.75
CA ILE A 325 11.48 1.92 7.77
C ILE A 325 10.05 1.42 7.65
N GLY A 326 9.07 2.31 7.39
CA GLY A 326 7.69 1.90 7.08
C GLY A 326 7.62 0.99 5.84
N TYR A 327 8.33 1.35 4.76
CA TYR A 327 8.47 0.48 3.58
C TYR A 327 9.08 -0.88 3.93
N MET A 328 10.14 -0.93 4.73
CA MET A 328 10.82 -2.17 5.11
C MET A 328 9.92 -3.08 5.92
N LEU A 329 9.19 -2.55 6.91
CA LEU A 329 8.28 -3.34 7.74
C LEU A 329 7.24 -4.04 6.89
N ILE A 330 6.51 -3.29 6.05
CA ILE A 330 5.45 -3.90 5.22
C ILE A 330 6.03 -4.87 4.18
N THR A 331 7.19 -4.57 3.60
CA THR A 331 7.82 -5.42 2.59
C THR A 331 8.30 -6.74 3.19
N ILE A 332 8.94 -6.73 4.37
CA ILE A 332 9.39 -7.95 5.06
C ILE A 332 8.17 -8.78 5.48
N ILE A 333 7.16 -8.15 6.08
CA ILE A 333 5.96 -8.83 6.57
C ILE A 333 5.18 -9.43 5.41
N PHE A 334 4.95 -8.68 4.32
CA PHE A 334 4.29 -9.20 3.12
C PHE A 334 5.03 -10.41 2.53
N THR A 335 6.37 -10.35 2.50
CA THR A 335 7.18 -11.38 1.84
C THR A 335 7.28 -12.66 2.66
N PHE A 336 7.37 -12.58 3.99
CA PHE A 336 7.73 -13.71 4.85
C PHE A 336 6.67 -14.12 5.87
N CYS A 337 5.64 -13.29 6.14
CA CYS A 337 4.56 -13.69 7.02
C CYS A 337 3.45 -14.42 6.28
N THR A 338 2.71 -15.26 7.02
CA THR A 338 1.47 -15.89 6.55
C THR A 338 0.29 -14.93 6.62
N MET A 339 -0.87 -15.33 6.13
CA MET A 339 -2.13 -14.58 6.15
C MET A 339 -2.09 -13.27 5.34
N MET A 340 -1.23 -13.21 4.32
CA MET A 340 -1.10 -12.03 3.46
C MET A 340 -2.03 -12.13 2.26
N HIS A 341 -2.68 -10.99 1.93
CA HIS A 341 -3.45 -10.79 0.70
C HIS A 341 -2.64 -10.06 -0.36
N GLU A 342 -2.98 -10.25 -1.62
CA GLU A 342 -2.32 -9.70 -2.81
C GLU A 342 -2.09 -8.19 -2.80
N ARG A 343 -2.96 -7.43 -2.11
CA ARG A 343 -2.97 -5.95 -2.08
C ARG A 343 -2.25 -5.34 -0.87
N TYR A 344 -1.89 -6.14 0.14
CA TYR A 344 -1.34 -5.61 1.40
C TYR A 344 0.01 -4.89 1.25
N LEU A 345 0.72 -5.09 0.12
CA LEU A 345 1.95 -4.36 -0.17
C LEU A 345 1.72 -2.90 -0.60
N PHE A 346 0.49 -2.46 -0.86
CA PHE A 346 0.18 -1.15 -1.46
C PHE A 346 0.88 0.05 -0.77
N PRO A 347 0.93 0.18 0.57
CA PRO A 347 1.59 1.31 1.23
C PRO A 347 3.09 1.42 0.91
N ALA A 348 3.73 0.30 0.54
CA ALA A 348 5.16 0.26 0.23
C ALA A 348 5.55 1.24 -0.88
N PHE A 349 4.69 1.43 -1.88
CA PHE A 349 5.02 2.26 -3.05
C PHE A 349 5.25 3.71 -2.66
N LEU A 350 4.28 4.31 -1.96
CA LEU A 350 4.34 5.70 -1.54
C LEU A 350 5.46 5.92 -0.51
N LEU A 351 5.60 5.00 0.43
CA LEU A 351 6.64 5.05 1.47
C LEU A 351 8.05 4.99 0.87
N CYS A 352 8.28 4.06 -0.09
CA CYS A 352 9.58 3.96 -0.76
C CYS A 352 9.92 5.22 -1.54
N LEU A 353 8.95 5.76 -2.30
CA LEU A 353 9.12 6.96 -3.10
C LEU A 353 9.42 8.19 -2.23
N MET A 354 8.69 8.36 -1.12
CA MET A 354 8.94 9.46 -0.18
C MET A 354 10.30 9.34 0.53
N GLY A 355 10.69 8.12 0.88
CA GLY A 355 12.04 7.85 1.38
C GLY A 355 13.12 8.22 0.35
N ALA A 356 12.92 7.85 -0.93
CA ALA A 356 13.83 8.20 -2.03
C ALA A 356 14.03 9.73 -2.15
N ILE A 357 12.93 10.49 -2.05
CA ILE A 357 12.93 11.96 -2.13
C ILE A 357 13.76 12.56 -0.98
N VAL A 358 13.44 12.22 0.26
CA VAL A 358 14.04 12.84 1.45
C VAL A 358 15.50 12.43 1.62
N MET A 359 15.84 11.18 1.29
CA MET A 359 17.20 10.66 1.38
C MET A 359 18.05 10.99 0.13
N LYS A 360 17.42 11.41 -0.97
CA LYS A 360 18.06 11.56 -2.29
C LYS A 360 18.76 10.26 -2.72
N GLU A 361 18.10 9.13 -2.49
CA GLU A 361 18.67 7.80 -2.70
C GLU A 361 18.03 7.14 -3.95
N LYS A 362 18.81 7.08 -5.02
CA LYS A 362 18.35 6.59 -6.34
C LYS A 362 17.89 5.13 -6.30
N ARG A 363 18.54 4.26 -5.50
CA ARG A 363 18.16 2.84 -5.36
C ARG A 363 16.72 2.69 -4.88
N MET A 364 16.24 3.60 -4.02
CA MET A 364 14.86 3.55 -3.52
C MET A 364 13.84 3.91 -4.61
N PHE A 365 14.19 4.75 -5.58
CA PHE A 365 13.32 4.98 -6.72
C PHE A 365 13.13 3.71 -7.55
N PHE A 366 14.20 2.94 -7.78
CA PHE A 366 14.09 1.66 -8.48
C PHE A 366 13.34 0.60 -7.66
N LEU A 367 13.50 0.60 -6.33
CA LEU A 367 12.69 -0.23 -5.43
C LEU A 367 11.20 0.13 -5.52
N PHE A 368 10.85 1.41 -5.62
CA PHE A 368 9.47 1.84 -5.86
C PHE A 368 8.92 1.26 -7.17
N ILE A 369 9.66 1.42 -8.30
CA ILE A 369 9.26 0.89 -9.61
C ILE A 369 9.09 -0.62 -9.56
N ALA A 370 10.01 -1.35 -8.94
CA ALA A 370 9.95 -2.81 -8.84
C ALA A 370 8.80 -3.28 -7.91
N SER A 371 8.62 -2.66 -6.74
CA SER A 371 7.56 -3.01 -5.79
C SER A 371 6.18 -2.86 -6.41
N GLN A 372 5.89 -1.69 -7.02
CA GLN A 372 4.61 -1.45 -7.65
C GLN A 372 4.41 -2.36 -8.87
N GLY A 373 5.48 -2.66 -9.63
CA GLY A 373 5.40 -3.54 -10.79
C GLY A 373 5.05 -4.99 -10.41
N LEU A 374 5.75 -5.56 -9.42
CA LEU A 374 5.47 -6.91 -8.93
C LEU A 374 4.06 -7.01 -8.31
N ASN A 375 3.66 -5.99 -7.56
CA ASN A 375 2.31 -5.98 -6.99
C ASN A 375 1.23 -5.79 -8.07
N TYR A 376 1.46 -4.94 -9.08
CA TYR A 376 0.54 -4.81 -10.20
C TYR A 376 0.30 -6.15 -10.92
N LEU A 377 1.37 -6.92 -11.14
CA LEU A 377 1.26 -8.26 -11.73
C LEU A 377 0.47 -9.20 -10.80
N ASN A 378 0.69 -9.14 -9.50
CA ASN A 378 -0.04 -9.95 -8.53
C ASN A 378 -1.55 -9.62 -8.54
N ILE A 379 -1.92 -8.35 -8.32
CA ILE A 379 -3.34 -7.96 -8.24
C ILE A 379 -4.07 -8.13 -9.58
N SER A 380 -3.40 -7.87 -10.70
CA SER A 380 -4.00 -8.06 -12.01
C SER A 380 -4.17 -9.55 -12.37
N ALA A 381 -3.26 -10.42 -11.95
CA ALA A 381 -3.41 -11.87 -12.11
C ALA A 381 -4.56 -12.42 -11.26
N CYS A 382 -4.69 -11.95 -10.00
CA CYS A 382 -5.79 -12.31 -9.13
C CYS A 382 -7.15 -11.89 -9.73
N MET A 383 -7.26 -10.64 -10.17
CA MET A 383 -8.47 -10.14 -10.83
C MET A 383 -8.83 -10.95 -12.09
N HIS A 384 -7.83 -11.26 -12.91
CA HIS A 384 -8.04 -12.02 -14.14
C HIS A 384 -8.50 -13.45 -13.89
N SER A 385 -7.97 -14.10 -12.86
CA SER A 385 -8.41 -15.42 -12.40
C SER A 385 -9.88 -15.41 -11.96
N GLN A 386 -10.29 -14.39 -11.20
CA GLN A 386 -11.66 -14.26 -10.73
C GLN A 386 -12.67 -14.08 -11.87
N TYR A 387 -12.38 -13.20 -12.86
CA TYR A 387 -13.34 -12.88 -13.92
C TYR A 387 -13.49 -13.93 -14.99
N ARG A 388 -12.42 -14.66 -15.31
CA ARG A 388 -12.40 -15.55 -16.47
C ARG A 388 -12.22 -17.02 -16.14
N GLY A 389 -12.15 -17.36 -14.82
CA GLY A 389 -11.83 -18.72 -14.40
C GLY A 389 -10.48 -19.21 -14.97
N PHE A 390 -9.61 -18.29 -15.37
CA PHE A 390 -8.29 -18.64 -15.86
C PHE A 390 -7.40 -19.02 -14.70
N GLU A 391 -6.90 -20.22 -14.72
CA GLU A 391 -5.80 -20.62 -13.87
C GLU A 391 -4.55 -19.84 -14.22
N VAL A 392 -4.02 -19.10 -13.23
CA VAL A 392 -2.72 -18.44 -13.37
C VAL A 392 -1.66 -19.55 -13.46
N LYS A 393 -0.86 -19.54 -14.52
CA LYS A 393 0.18 -20.56 -14.72
C LYS A 393 1.13 -20.61 -13.52
N PRO A 394 1.47 -21.81 -13.00
CA PRO A 394 2.37 -21.96 -11.85
C PRO A 394 3.66 -21.18 -12.03
N LEU A 395 4.27 -21.25 -13.20
CA LEU A 395 5.50 -20.53 -13.50
C LEU A 395 5.38 -19.02 -13.31
N LEU A 396 4.21 -18.40 -13.61
CA LEU A 396 3.99 -16.97 -13.44
C LEU A 396 3.99 -16.55 -12.00
N TYR A 397 3.12 -17.14 -11.18
CA TYR A 397 3.02 -16.74 -9.79
C TYR A 397 4.30 -17.08 -9.00
N THR A 398 4.97 -18.20 -9.33
CA THR A 398 6.27 -18.55 -8.74
C THR A 398 7.33 -17.52 -9.11
N SER A 399 7.43 -17.13 -10.40
CA SER A 399 8.43 -16.15 -10.84
C SER A 399 8.23 -14.78 -10.18
N ILE A 400 6.98 -14.30 -10.07
CA ILE A 400 6.68 -13.04 -9.40
C ILE A 400 6.99 -13.13 -7.90
N SER A 401 6.67 -14.26 -7.27
CA SER A 401 6.95 -14.51 -5.85
C SER A 401 8.45 -14.55 -5.54
N VAL A 402 9.25 -15.22 -6.38
CA VAL A 402 10.71 -15.21 -6.29
C VAL A 402 11.24 -13.78 -6.51
N GLY A 403 10.69 -13.04 -7.46
CA GLY A 403 11.00 -11.62 -7.67
C GLY A 403 10.71 -10.77 -6.43
N MET A 404 9.61 -11.04 -5.71
CA MET A 404 9.27 -10.36 -4.46
C MET A 404 10.27 -10.67 -3.33
N VAL A 405 10.69 -11.93 -3.20
CA VAL A 405 11.74 -12.31 -2.24
C VAL A 405 13.05 -11.60 -2.57
N ALA A 406 13.47 -11.60 -3.84
CA ALA A 406 14.68 -10.90 -4.29
C ALA A 406 14.60 -9.39 -4.04
N LEU A 407 13.46 -8.77 -4.31
CA LEU A 407 13.20 -7.36 -4.00
C LEU A 407 13.35 -7.07 -2.50
N CYS A 408 12.78 -7.91 -1.65
CA CYS A 408 12.88 -7.76 -0.19
C CYS A 408 14.33 -7.88 0.29
N LEU A 409 15.07 -8.88 -0.17
CA LEU A 409 16.49 -9.07 0.17
C LEU A 409 17.35 -7.89 -0.30
N TYR A 410 17.10 -7.37 -1.51
CA TYR A 410 17.79 -6.19 -2.00
C TYR A 410 17.40 -4.93 -1.19
N SER A 411 16.16 -4.80 -0.76
CA SER A 411 15.73 -3.72 0.12
C SER A 411 16.44 -3.77 1.49
N ILE A 412 16.62 -4.97 2.05
CA ILE A 412 17.40 -5.18 3.29
C ILE A 412 18.86 -4.77 3.06
N TYR A 413 19.46 -5.17 1.92
CA TYR A 413 20.81 -4.74 1.57
C TYR A 413 20.95 -3.21 1.52
N VAL A 414 19.98 -2.51 0.89
CA VAL A 414 19.97 -1.03 0.85
C VAL A 414 19.83 -0.45 2.25
N LEU A 415 18.96 -1.03 3.10
CA LEU A 415 18.78 -0.60 4.50
C LEU A 415 20.09 -0.70 5.28
N VAL A 416 20.76 -1.85 5.23
CA VAL A 416 22.03 -2.09 5.90
C VAL A 416 23.10 -1.13 5.37
N SER A 417 23.19 -0.97 4.05
CA SER A 417 24.12 -0.03 3.41
C SER A 417 23.93 1.42 3.90
N LEU A 418 22.67 1.86 4.05
CA LEU A 418 22.37 3.21 4.56
C LEU A 418 22.67 3.35 6.05
N SER A 419 22.46 2.29 6.82
CA SER A 419 22.71 2.25 8.27
C SER A 419 24.20 2.27 8.61
N LEU A 420 25.05 1.68 7.73
CA LEU A 420 26.50 1.63 7.86
C LEU A 420 27.23 2.80 7.18
N LYS A 421 26.52 3.71 6.53
CA LYS A 421 27.10 4.87 5.85
C LYS A 421 27.84 5.74 6.86
N GLY A 422 29.16 5.90 6.63
CA GLY A 422 30.06 6.62 7.55
C GLY A 422 30.70 5.74 8.64
N SER A 423 30.45 4.41 8.63
CA SER A 423 31.26 3.41 9.37
C SER A 423 32.45 2.96 8.52
N HIS A 424 33.43 2.25 9.15
CA HIS A 424 34.59 1.69 8.44
C HIS A 424 34.23 0.59 7.41
N ILE A 425 32.96 0.18 7.33
CA ILE A 425 32.46 -0.83 6.38
C ILE A 425 31.89 -0.09 5.17
N ASP A 426 32.66 -0.04 4.10
CA ASP A 426 32.20 0.54 2.81
C ASP A 426 31.63 -0.57 1.91
N LEU A 427 30.30 -0.65 1.85
CA LEU A 427 29.61 -1.55 0.91
C LEU A 427 29.66 -0.89 -0.48
N LYS A 428 30.39 -1.46 -1.42
CA LYS A 428 30.49 -0.98 -2.81
C LYS A 428 29.09 -0.76 -3.38
N ARG A 429 28.80 0.47 -3.80
CA ARG A 429 27.52 0.81 -4.45
C ARG A 429 27.51 0.25 -5.87
N PRO A 430 26.49 -0.54 -6.27
CA PRO A 430 26.32 -0.85 -7.68
C PRO A 430 26.08 0.45 -8.45
N SER A 431 26.67 0.59 -9.64
CA SER A 431 26.42 1.73 -10.51
C SER A 431 24.94 1.79 -10.90
N SER A 432 24.42 2.99 -11.17
CA SER A 432 23.03 3.18 -11.61
C SER A 432 22.68 2.33 -12.84
N GLU A 433 23.64 2.12 -13.75
CA GLU A 433 23.50 1.27 -14.93
C GLU A 433 23.29 -0.21 -14.56
N LYS A 434 24.03 -0.74 -13.56
CA LYS A 434 23.84 -2.13 -13.08
C LYS A 434 22.48 -2.30 -12.40
N LEU A 435 21.94 -1.27 -11.76
CA LEU A 435 20.61 -1.30 -11.14
C LEU A 435 19.50 -1.30 -12.19
N VAL A 436 19.67 -0.51 -13.26
CA VAL A 436 18.76 -0.52 -14.42
C VAL A 436 18.80 -1.90 -15.09
N VAL A 437 19.99 -2.46 -15.32
CA VAL A 437 20.15 -3.79 -15.90
C VAL A 437 19.53 -4.86 -15.00
N LEU A 438 19.72 -4.78 -13.66
CA LEU A 438 19.12 -5.74 -12.71
C LEU A 438 17.58 -5.60 -12.72
N GLY A 439 17.04 -4.39 -12.67
CA GLY A 439 15.60 -4.14 -12.73
C GLY A 439 14.99 -4.61 -14.06
N LEU A 440 15.63 -4.32 -15.17
CA LEU A 440 15.23 -4.79 -16.49
C LEU A 440 15.41 -6.31 -16.64
N THR A 441 16.46 -6.90 -16.10
CA THR A 441 16.72 -8.35 -16.17
C THR A 441 15.67 -9.12 -15.35
N VAL A 442 15.31 -8.64 -14.15
CA VAL A 442 14.21 -9.21 -13.35
C VAL A 442 12.88 -9.05 -14.10
N PHE A 443 12.66 -7.90 -14.73
CA PHE A 443 11.47 -7.63 -15.50
C PHE A 443 11.37 -8.46 -16.78
N TYR A 444 12.45 -8.50 -17.59
CA TYR A 444 12.49 -9.29 -18.84
C TYR A 444 12.68 -10.77 -18.60
N GLY A 445 13.35 -11.18 -17.53
CA GLY A 445 13.43 -12.59 -17.11
C GLY A 445 12.03 -13.13 -16.77
N ALA A 446 11.26 -12.38 -16.00
CA ALA A 446 9.84 -12.69 -15.78
C ALA A 446 9.03 -12.71 -17.07
N PHE A 447 9.28 -11.80 -18.02
CA PHE A 447 8.58 -11.69 -19.30
C PHE A 447 8.96 -12.81 -20.30
N ALA A 448 10.24 -13.15 -20.46
CA ALA A 448 10.72 -14.20 -21.36
C ALA A 448 10.28 -15.61 -20.89
N PHE A 449 10.26 -15.85 -19.60
CA PHE A 449 9.70 -17.07 -19.02
C PHE A 449 8.21 -17.25 -19.30
N PHE A 450 7.50 -16.14 -19.55
CA PHE A 450 6.08 -16.10 -19.83
C PHE A 450 5.63 -16.73 -21.13
N GLN A 451 6.48 -16.71 -22.15
CA GLN A 451 6.10 -17.22 -23.47
C GLN A 451 6.27 -18.75 -23.59
N LEU A 452 6.99 -19.41 -22.67
CA LEU A 452 7.47 -20.78 -22.88
C LEU A 452 6.63 -21.90 -22.24
N GLY A 453 5.58 -21.63 -21.44
CA GLY A 453 4.89 -22.69 -20.70
C GLY A 453 3.37 -22.78 -20.86
N ASN A 454 2.86 -23.85 -21.45
CA ASN A 454 1.45 -24.26 -21.50
C ASN A 454 1.26 -25.50 -20.60
N THR A 455 0.66 -25.36 -19.38
CA THR A 455 0.10 -26.48 -18.59
C THR A 455 -1.00 -26.00 -17.65
N LYS A 456 -1.99 -26.89 -17.34
CA LYS A 456 -3.22 -26.62 -16.58
C LYS A 456 -3.02 -26.79 -15.07
N ALA A 457 -3.68 -25.98 -14.24
CA ALA A 457 -3.65 -26.01 -12.78
C ALA A 457 -5.06 -26.03 -12.12
N PRO A 458 -5.26 -26.42 -10.83
CA PRO A 458 -6.56 -26.77 -10.26
C PRO A 458 -7.50 -25.58 -9.95
N LYS A 459 -8.81 -25.83 -9.90
CA LYS A 459 -9.91 -24.87 -9.73
C LYS A 459 -9.88 -24.17 -8.35
N THR A 460 -10.22 -22.87 -8.31
CA THR A 460 -10.18 -22.02 -7.13
C THR A 460 -11.52 -21.94 -6.39
N PHE A 461 -11.45 -21.73 -5.07
CA PHE A 461 -12.52 -21.73 -4.06
C PHE A 461 -13.65 -20.69 -4.26
N TYR A 462 -13.51 -19.67 -5.08
CA TYR A 462 -14.52 -18.63 -5.30
C TYR A 462 -15.79 -19.08 -6.06
N GLN A 463 -15.90 -20.36 -6.41
CA GLN A 463 -17.08 -20.93 -7.07
C GLN A 463 -18.07 -21.59 -6.11
N SER A 464 -17.84 -21.56 -4.79
CA SER A 464 -18.62 -22.26 -3.77
C SER A 464 -19.15 -21.39 -2.62
N ILE A 465 -19.17 -20.06 -2.76
CA ILE A 465 -19.84 -19.15 -1.84
C ILE A 465 -20.88 -18.33 -2.57
#